data_5142c613f7cbb482a9843de4cb72a078
#
_entry.id   5142c613f7cbb482a9843de4cb72a078
#
_cell.length_a   1.000
_cell.length_b   1.000
_cell.length_c   1.000
_cell.angle_alpha   90.00
_cell.angle_beta   90.00
_cell.angle_gamma   90.00
#
_symmetry.space_group_name_H-M   'P 1'
#
loop_
_entity.id
_entity.type
_entity.pdbx_description
1 polymer ?
#
loop_
_entity_poly.entity_id
_entity_poly.type
_entity_poly.pdbx_seq_one_letter_code
_entity_poly.pdbx_strand_id
1 'polypeptide(L)'
;MPSFHVKYGYNASILTADFILGIILNIGAKINNIQVIKELSNAALKMSEGEMLELRLVKNHNISQSDYIKVIENKTASLFEASAKIGAILGKGTDEQIDALANYGRLLGIAYQIHDDLIDYNNEERLFNILVKQNDDEVNKFVEIMENTYLNYSQFALKELETIHNNNSKKILEELTNLESIT
;
A
#
# COMPACT_ATOMS: atom_id res chain seq x y z
N MET A 1 9.42 15.99 11.23
CA MET A 1 9.38 15.53 12.64
C MET A 1 10.31 14.32 12.79
N PRO A 2 11.13 14.17 13.85
CA PRO A 2 11.95 12.97 14.01
C PRO A 2 11.04 11.75 14.20
N SER A 3 11.47 10.59 13.67
CA SER A 3 10.75 9.33 13.84
C SER A 3 10.63 8.92 15.31
N PHE A 4 9.64 8.10 15.64
CA PHE A 4 9.33 7.76 17.03
C PHE A 4 10.52 7.14 17.78
N HIS A 5 11.27 6.25 17.13
CA HIS A 5 12.43 5.61 17.74
C HIS A 5 13.59 6.58 18.00
N VAL A 6 13.75 7.61 17.18
CA VAL A 6 14.74 8.67 17.38
C VAL A 6 14.37 9.51 18.61
N LYS A 7 13.08 9.74 18.84
CA LYS A 7 12.60 10.57 19.95
C LYS A 7 12.51 9.81 21.28
N TYR A 8 12.10 8.53 21.25
CA TYR A 8 11.75 7.76 22.46
C TYR A 8 12.59 6.50 22.67
N GLY A 9 13.47 6.15 21.72
CA GLY A 9 14.32 4.97 21.74
C GLY A 9 13.64 3.70 21.20
N TYR A 10 14.46 2.69 20.90
CA TYR A 10 13.99 1.43 20.27
C TYR A 10 13.02 0.65 21.16
N ASN A 11 13.32 0.53 22.47
CA ASN A 11 12.47 -0.24 23.39
C ASN A 11 11.05 0.34 23.47
N ALA A 12 10.92 1.68 23.58
CA ALA A 12 9.64 2.34 23.59
C ALA A 12 8.88 2.14 22.26
N SER A 13 9.60 2.16 21.13
CA SER A 13 9.01 1.94 19.80
C SER A 13 8.45 0.52 19.66
N ILE A 14 9.20 -0.50 20.06
CA ILE A 14 8.76 -1.91 19.99
C ILE A 14 7.54 -2.10 20.89
N LEU A 15 7.61 -1.67 22.15
CA LEU A 15 6.49 -1.83 23.08
C LEU A 15 5.22 -1.08 22.63
N THR A 16 5.39 0.09 21.99
CA THR A 16 4.26 0.83 21.44
C THR A 16 3.64 0.09 20.25
N ALA A 17 4.46 -0.48 19.37
CA ALA A 17 3.97 -1.29 18.25
C ALA A 17 3.21 -2.54 18.74
N ASP A 18 3.75 -3.25 19.72
CA ASP A 18 3.09 -4.41 20.35
C ASP A 18 1.76 -4.01 21.00
N PHE A 19 1.72 -2.88 21.68
CA PHE A 19 0.48 -2.36 22.28
C PHE A 19 -0.58 -2.04 21.22
N ILE A 20 -0.19 -1.37 20.12
CA ILE A 20 -1.11 -1.07 19.01
C ILE A 20 -1.60 -2.37 18.37
N LEU A 21 -0.73 -3.35 18.14
CA LEU A 21 -1.12 -4.67 17.64
C LEU A 21 -2.13 -5.35 18.58
N GLY A 22 -1.91 -5.28 19.89
CA GLY A 22 -2.86 -5.77 20.88
C GLY A 22 -4.23 -5.10 20.78
N ILE A 23 -4.28 -3.77 20.56
CA ILE A 23 -5.54 -3.03 20.31
C ILE A 23 -6.23 -3.55 19.03
N ILE A 24 -5.50 -3.70 17.93
CA ILE A 24 -6.04 -4.19 16.64
C ILE A 24 -6.66 -5.58 16.82
N LEU A 25 -5.95 -6.48 17.48
CA LEU A 25 -6.44 -7.85 17.73
C LEU A 25 -7.70 -7.83 18.63
N ASN A 26 -7.73 -6.95 19.65
CA ASN A 26 -8.90 -6.82 20.53
C ASN A 26 -10.13 -6.29 19.78
N ILE A 27 -9.94 -5.28 18.90
CA ILE A 27 -11.02 -4.76 18.06
C ILE A 27 -11.51 -5.86 17.10
N GLY A 28 -10.58 -6.56 16.43
CA GLY A 28 -10.90 -7.66 15.53
C GLY A 28 -11.71 -8.76 16.21
N ALA A 29 -11.31 -9.16 17.43
CA ALA A 29 -12.04 -10.15 18.22
C ALA A 29 -13.46 -9.71 18.59
N LYS A 30 -13.67 -8.41 18.89
CA LYS A 30 -15.00 -7.86 19.20
C LYS A 30 -15.94 -7.84 17.99
N ILE A 31 -15.41 -7.71 16.76
CA ILE A 31 -16.20 -7.77 15.53
C ILE A 31 -16.80 -9.17 15.34
N ASN A 32 -16.17 -10.21 15.91
CA ASN A 32 -16.65 -11.60 15.86
C ASN A 32 -16.92 -12.11 14.42
N ASN A 33 -16.03 -11.71 13.49
CA ASN A 33 -16.08 -12.15 12.11
C ASN A 33 -14.72 -12.74 11.71
N ILE A 34 -14.70 -14.05 11.45
CA ILE A 34 -13.46 -14.78 11.15
C ILE A 34 -12.80 -14.29 9.86
N GLN A 35 -13.58 -13.84 8.86
CA GLN A 35 -13.04 -13.32 7.61
C GLN A 35 -12.25 -12.02 7.87
N VAL A 36 -12.76 -11.13 8.72
CA VAL A 36 -12.04 -9.90 9.11
C VAL A 36 -10.71 -10.22 9.77
N ILE A 37 -10.68 -11.18 10.71
CA ILE A 37 -9.43 -11.61 11.36
C ILE A 37 -8.45 -12.18 10.35
N LYS A 38 -8.94 -13.00 9.40
CA LYS A 38 -8.12 -13.58 8.34
C LYS A 38 -7.48 -12.48 7.47
N GLU A 39 -8.25 -11.48 7.04
CA GLU A 39 -7.73 -10.39 6.21
C GLU A 39 -6.72 -9.52 6.98
N LEU A 40 -6.97 -9.21 8.25
CA LEU A 40 -5.99 -8.50 9.10
C LEU A 40 -4.68 -9.28 9.24
N SER A 41 -4.77 -10.59 9.48
CA SER A 41 -3.59 -11.46 9.60
C SER A 41 -2.82 -11.54 8.29
N ASN A 42 -3.51 -11.69 7.16
CA ASN A 42 -2.90 -11.75 5.83
C ASN A 42 -2.18 -10.44 5.50
N ALA A 43 -2.79 -9.29 5.80
CA ALA A 43 -2.15 -7.99 5.60
C ALA A 43 -0.87 -7.86 6.43
N ALA A 44 -0.90 -8.22 7.72
CA ALA A 44 0.27 -8.17 8.58
C ALA A 44 1.40 -9.07 8.09
N LEU A 45 1.09 -10.28 7.60
CA LEU A 45 2.08 -11.20 7.00
C LEU A 45 2.67 -10.60 5.73
N LYS A 46 1.85 -10.15 4.77
CA LYS A 46 2.30 -9.53 3.52
C LYS A 46 3.18 -8.30 3.78
N MET A 47 2.77 -7.42 4.71
CA MET A 47 3.56 -6.23 5.07
C MET A 47 4.95 -6.61 5.60
N SER A 48 5.03 -7.60 6.47
CA SER A 48 6.29 -8.10 7.01
C SER A 48 7.18 -8.74 5.93
N GLU A 49 6.59 -9.53 5.03
CA GLU A 49 7.28 -10.12 3.88
C GLU A 49 7.83 -9.04 2.93
N GLY A 50 7.03 -7.98 2.68
CA GLY A 50 7.43 -6.84 1.86
C GLY A 50 8.63 -6.10 2.45
N GLU A 51 8.60 -5.82 3.75
CA GLU A 51 9.71 -5.19 4.48
C GLU A 51 10.98 -6.04 4.45
N MET A 52 10.86 -7.36 4.69
CA MET A 52 12.00 -8.28 4.62
C MET A 52 12.57 -8.37 3.20
N LEU A 53 11.72 -8.34 2.18
CA LEU A 53 12.14 -8.34 0.78
C LEU A 53 12.91 -7.06 0.45
N GLU A 54 12.39 -5.90 0.85
CA GLU A 54 13.06 -4.61 0.66
C GLU A 54 14.46 -4.58 1.29
N LEU A 55 14.57 -4.97 2.58
CA LEU A 55 15.85 -5.03 3.29
C LEU A 55 16.88 -5.92 2.58
N ARG A 56 16.43 -7.01 1.95
CA ARG A 56 17.29 -7.91 1.17
C ARG A 56 17.72 -7.27 -0.16
N LEU A 57 16.81 -6.62 -0.86
CA LEU A 57 17.06 -6.00 -2.16
C LEU A 57 18.00 -4.79 -2.03
N VAL A 58 17.79 -3.94 -1.03
CA VAL A 58 18.66 -2.79 -0.74
C VAL A 58 20.12 -3.23 -0.55
N LYS A 59 20.36 -4.36 0.12
CA LYS A 59 21.71 -4.90 0.31
C LYS A 59 22.38 -5.37 -0.99
N ASN A 60 21.60 -5.84 -1.94
CA ASN A 60 22.13 -6.45 -3.17
C ASN A 60 22.38 -5.43 -4.29
N HIS A 61 21.88 -4.21 -4.18
CA HIS A 61 22.02 -3.11 -5.15
C HIS A 61 21.71 -3.48 -6.63
N ASN A 62 21.00 -4.57 -6.88
CA ASN A 62 20.54 -4.97 -8.22
C ASN A 62 19.03 -5.25 -8.13
N ILE A 63 18.25 -4.28 -8.55
CA ILE A 63 16.79 -4.24 -8.35
C ILE A 63 16.13 -4.05 -9.69
N SER A 64 15.14 -4.88 -10.00
CA SER A 64 14.28 -4.69 -11.17
C SER A 64 13.03 -3.87 -10.79
N GLN A 65 12.38 -3.28 -11.79
CA GLN A 65 11.07 -2.63 -11.58
C GLN A 65 10.04 -3.62 -11.03
N SER A 66 10.09 -4.89 -11.44
CA SER A 66 9.19 -5.93 -10.91
C SER A 66 9.45 -6.24 -9.44
N ASP A 67 10.71 -6.20 -8.98
CA ASP A 67 11.05 -6.34 -7.57
C ASP A 67 10.49 -5.18 -6.74
N TYR A 68 10.63 -3.96 -7.24
CA TYR A 68 10.06 -2.78 -6.61
C TYR A 68 8.53 -2.89 -6.49
N ILE A 69 7.83 -3.20 -7.59
CA ILE A 69 6.37 -3.39 -7.56
C ILE A 69 5.99 -4.47 -6.56
N LYS A 70 6.72 -5.59 -6.48
CA LYS A 70 6.45 -6.66 -5.52
C LYS A 70 6.61 -6.22 -4.06
N VAL A 71 7.62 -5.41 -3.77
CA VAL A 71 7.81 -4.83 -2.43
C VAL A 71 6.64 -3.94 -2.06
N ILE A 72 6.28 -2.96 -2.90
CA ILE A 72 5.20 -2.02 -2.58
C ILE A 72 3.83 -2.70 -2.55
N GLU A 73 3.60 -3.72 -3.38
CA GLU A 73 2.38 -4.54 -3.33
C GLU A 73 2.24 -5.23 -1.96
N ASN A 74 3.30 -5.83 -1.44
CA ASN A 74 3.26 -6.49 -0.15
C ASN A 74 3.28 -5.49 1.01
N LYS A 75 4.20 -4.53 1.02
CA LYS A 75 4.44 -3.62 2.14
C LYS A 75 3.32 -2.59 2.33
N THR A 76 2.82 -2.01 1.23
CA THR A 76 1.86 -0.90 1.26
C THR A 76 0.49 -1.32 0.76
N ALA A 77 0.38 -1.87 -0.46
CA ALA A 77 -0.91 -2.13 -1.08
C ALA A 77 -1.72 -3.24 -0.36
N SER A 78 -1.07 -4.16 0.33
CA SER A 78 -1.75 -5.18 1.12
C SER A 78 -2.64 -4.60 2.23
N LEU A 79 -2.25 -3.47 2.81
CA LEU A 79 -3.08 -2.78 3.82
C LEU A 79 -4.28 -2.07 3.19
N PHE A 80 -4.10 -1.45 2.02
CA PHE A 80 -5.20 -0.86 1.25
C PHE A 80 -6.20 -1.95 0.80
N GLU A 81 -5.69 -3.07 0.28
CA GLU A 81 -6.49 -4.25 -0.09
C GLU A 81 -7.34 -4.73 1.08
N ALA A 82 -6.70 -5.00 2.22
CA ALA A 82 -7.39 -5.49 3.41
C ALA A 82 -8.42 -4.48 3.94
N SER A 83 -8.10 -3.19 3.94
CA SER A 83 -9.00 -2.14 4.42
C SER A 83 -10.28 -2.07 3.57
N ALA A 84 -10.14 -2.04 2.24
CA ALA A 84 -11.27 -2.02 1.31
C ALA A 84 -12.10 -3.30 1.40
N LYS A 85 -11.43 -4.46 1.42
CA LYS A 85 -12.08 -5.78 1.54
C LYS A 85 -12.84 -5.95 2.85
N ILE A 86 -12.26 -5.57 3.98
CA ILE A 86 -12.92 -5.61 5.28
C ILE A 86 -14.15 -4.70 5.29
N GLY A 87 -14.04 -3.49 4.73
CA GLY A 87 -15.16 -2.59 4.56
C GLY A 87 -16.32 -3.23 3.79
N ALA A 88 -16.02 -3.91 2.68
CA ALA A 88 -17.01 -4.63 1.88
C ALA A 88 -17.65 -5.80 2.64
N ILE A 89 -16.86 -6.60 3.37
CA ILE A 89 -17.35 -7.71 4.20
C ILE A 89 -18.30 -7.20 5.28
N LEU A 90 -17.91 -6.16 6.00
CA LEU A 90 -18.72 -5.58 7.07
C LEU A 90 -19.97 -4.88 6.52
N GLY A 91 -19.90 -4.31 5.31
CA GLY A 91 -21.01 -3.76 4.57
C GLY A 91 -21.96 -4.82 3.97
N LYS A 92 -21.68 -6.12 4.16
CA LYS A 92 -22.42 -7.24 3.60
C LYS A 92 -22.52 -7.19 2.06
N GLY A 93 -21.43 -6.79 1.42
CA GLY A 93 -21.29 -6.82 -0.03
C GLY A 93 -21.42 -8.24 -0.58
N THR A 94 -21.80 -8.36 -1.86
CA THR A 94 -21.71 -9.63 -2.57
C THR A 94 -20.26 -10.05 -2.76
N ASP A 95 -20.00 -11.32 -3.03
CA ASP A 95 -18.64 -11.80 -3.30
C ASP A 95 -17.95 -10.99 -4.41
N GLU A 96 -18.67 -10.66 -5.47
CA GLU A 96 -18.21 -9.82 -6.57
C GLU A 96 -17.81 -8.41 -6.09
N GLN A 97 -18.61 -7.79 -5.22
CA GLN A 97 -18.30 -6.47 -4.64
C GLN A 97 -17.12 -6.53 -3.69
N ILE A 98 -17.00 -7.60 -2.91
CA ILE A 98 -15.86 -7.83 -2.00
C ILE A 98 -14.56 -7.96 -2.80
N ASP A 99 -14.57 -8.74 -3.87
CA ASP A 99 -13.41 -8.94 -4.73
C ASP A 99 -13.03 -7.67 -5.49
N ALA A 100 -14.02 -6.96 -6.05
CA ALA A 100 -13.80 -5.68 -6.73
C ALA A 100 -13.19 -4.63 -5.79
N LEU A 101 -13.70 -4.47 -4.57
CA LEU A 101 -13.17 -3.53 -3.60
C LEU A 101 -11.78 -3.96 -3.08
N ALA A 102 -11.51 -5.26 -2.93
CA ALA A 102 -10.18 -5.76 -2.62
C ALA A 102 -9.16 -5.40 -3.74
N ASN A 103 -9.50 -5.67 -5.00
CA ASN A 103 -8.67 -5.31 -6.15
C ASN A 103 -8.49 -3.79 -6.25
N TYR A 104 -9.56 -3.01 -6.08
CA TYR A 104 -9.47 -1.55 -6.01
C TYR A 104 -8.44 -1.11 -4.98
N GLY A 105 -8.55 -1.60 -3.74
CA GLY A 105 -7.61 -1.24 -2.67
C GLY A 105 -6.17 -1.60 -3.02
N ARG A 106 -5.92 -2.81 -3.55
CA ARG A 106 -4.59 -3.25 -3.97
C ARG A 106 -4.00 -2.34 -5.06
N LEU A 107 -4.77 -2.06 -6.11
CA LEU A 107 -4.32 -1.23 -7.25
C LEU A 107 -4.09 0.22 -6.81
N LEU A 108 -4.98 0.78 -6.00
CA LEU A 108 -4.82 2.10 -5.42
C LEU A 108 -3.57 2.19 -4.53
N GLY A 109 -3.33 1.18 -3.70
CA GLY A 109 -2.16 1.14 -2.81
C GLY A 109 -0.83 1.11 -3.57
N ILE A 110 -0.77 0.41 -4.72
CA ILE A 110 0.39 0.42 -5.62
C ILE A 110 0.54 1.82 -6.24
N ALA A 111 -0.53 2.39 -6.80
CA ALA A 111 -0.51 3.72 -7.39
C ALA A 111 -0.08 4.77 -6.36
N TYR A 112 -0.63 4.73 -5.16
CA TYR A 112 -0.29 5.62 -4.06
C TYR A 112 1.21 5.60 -3.74
N GLN A 113 1.79 4.40 -3.61
CA GLN A 113 3.21 4.29 -3.27
C GLN A 113 4.12 4.78 -4.39
N ILE A 114 3.79 4.48 -5.66
CA ILE A 114 4.56 5.00 -6.80
C ILE A 114 4.51 6.53 -6.83
N HIS A 115 3.34 7.12 -6.60
CA HIS A 115 3.16 8.57 -6.56
C HIS A 115 3.97 9.21 -5.41
N ASP A 116 3.91 8.64 -4.20
CA ASP A 116 4.68 9.10 -3.04
C ASP A 116 6.19 9.06 -3.30
N ASP A 117 6.67 7.97 -3.89
CA ASP A 117 8.08 7.79 -4.22
C ASP A 117 8.54 8.72 -5.37
N LEU A 118 7.66 9.06 -6.33
CA LEU A 118 7.95 10.04 -7.38
C LEU A 118 8.09 11.47 -6.83
N ILE A 119 7.32 11.84 -5.82
CA ILE A 119 7.44 13.15 -5.15
C ILE A 119 8.73 13.22 -4.33
N ASP A 120 9.08 12.14 -3.64
CA ASP A 120 10.14 12.08 -2.61
C ASP A 120 11.44 11.42 -3.09
N TYR A 121 11.67 11.22 -4.41
CA TYR A 121 12.76 10.39 -4.94
C TYR A 121 14.20 10.90 -4.64
N ASN A 122 14.37 12.04 -3.99
CA ASN A 122 15.67 12.56 -3.56
C ASN A 122 16.19 11.98 -2.23
N ASN A 123 15.48 11.06 -1.60
CA ASN A 123 15.85 10.47 -0.31
C ASN A 123 16.70 9.20 -0.52
N GLU A 124 18.00 9.24 -0.15
CA GLU A 124 19.05 8.31 -0.59
C GLU A 124 18.87 6.83 -0.18
N GLU A 125 18.03 6.51 0.80
CA GLU A 125 17.94 5.16 1.38
C GLU A 125 16.72 4.34 0.89
N ARG A 126 15.85 4.89 0.03
CA ARG A 126 14.65 4.20 -0.45
C ARG A 126 14.95 3.34 -1.67
N LEU A 127 14.23 2.21 -1.78
CA LEU A 127 14.34 1.26 -2.89
C LEU A 127 14.15 1.93 -4.28
N PHE A 128 13.21 2.85 -4.38
CA PHE A 128 12.95 3.63 -5.59
C PHE A 128 14.17 4.44 -6.05
N ASN A 129 14.91 5.03 -5.11
CA ASN A 129 16.11 5.80 -5.43
C ASN A 129 17.26 4.94 -5.95
N ILE A 130 17.36 3.69 -5.50
CA ILE A 130 18.31 2.74 -6.04
C ILE A 130 17.97 2.46 -7.50
N LEU A 131 16.67 2.27 -7.81
CA LEU A 131 16.21 2.09 -9.19
C LEU A 131 16.50 3.32 -10.07
N VAL A 132 16.25 4.52 -9.57
CA VAL A 132 16.58 5.78 -10.29
C VAL A 132 18.07 5.83 -10.58
N LYS A 133 18.92 5.56 -9.60
CA LYS A 133 20.39 5.55 -9.76
C LYS A 133 20.88 4.47 -10.74
N GLN A 134 20.23 3.32 -10.81
CA GLN A 134 20.56 2.28 -11.80
C GLN A 134 20.21 2.68 -13.24
N ASN A 135 19.34 3.67 -13.42
CA ASN A 135 18.95 4.24 -14.69
C ASN A 135 19.54 5.63 -14.91
N ASP A 136 20.70 5.94 -14.33
CA ASP A 136 21.30 7.27 -14.25
C ASP A 136 21.47 7.95 -15.63
N ASP A 137 21.80 7.19 -16.66
CA ASP A 137 21.92 7.69 -18.05
C ASP A 137 20.57 8.07 -18.67
N GLU A 138 19.43 7.61 -18.15
CA GLU A 138 18.08 7.81 -18.68
C GLU A 138 17.05 8.15 -17.58
N VAL A 139 17.44 8.87 -16.52
CA VAL A 139 16.58 9.18 -15.37
C VAL A 139 15.21 9.75 -15.77
N ASN A 140 15.19 10.74 -16.66
CA ASN A 140 13.94 11.35 -17.10
C ASN A 140 12.98 10.35 -17.76
N LYS A 141 13.53 9.43 -18.57
CA LYS A 141 12.75 8.38 -19.21
C LYS A 141 12.24 7.35 -18.21
N PHE A 142 13.05 7.01 -17.21
CA PHE A 142 12.61 6.12 -16.13
C PHE A 142 11.49 6.75 -15.30
N VAL A 143 11.61 8.03 -14.94
CA VAL A 143 10.56 8.78 -14.23
C VAL A 143 9.27 8.78 -15.05
N GLU A 144 9.32 9.10 -16.35
CA GLU A 144 8.16 9.04 -17.25
C GLU A 144 7.51 7.65 -17.30
N ILE A 145 8.32 6.57 -17.32
CA ILE A 145 7.80 5.20 -17.24
C ILE A 145 7.06 4.96 -15.91
N MET A 146 7.59 5.45 -14.80
CA MET A 146 6.96 5.28 -13.49
C MET A 146 5.70 6.14 -13.32
N GLU A 147 5.67 7.36 -13.89
CA GLU A 147 4.46 8.18 -13.98
C GLU A 147 3.35 7.48 -14.79
N ASN A 148 3.69 6.93 -15.96
CA ASN A 148 2.75 6.14 -16.74
C ASN A 148 2.28 4.88 -16.00
N THR A 149 3.17 4.25 -15.23
CA THR A 149 2.83 3.08 -14.41
C THR A 149 1.84 3.46 -13.32
N TYR A 150 2.07 4.55 -12.61
CA TYR A 150 1.14 5.13 -11.63
C TYR A 150 -0.25 5.38 -12.25
N LEU A 151 -0.29 6.07 -13.40
CA LEU A 151 -1.56 6.37 -14.09
C LEU A 151 -2.32 5.11 -14.48
N ASN A 152 -1.63 4.08 -14.98
CA ASN A 152 -2.23 2.81 -15.33
C ASN A 152 -2.86 2.11 -14.12
N TYR A 153 -2.14 2.05 -12.99
CA TYR A 153 -2.69 1.46 -11.76
C TYR A 153 -3.91 2.23 -11.24
N SER A 154 -3.88 3.56 -11.31
CA SER A 154 -5.02 4.42 -10.95
C SER A 154 -6.23 4.15 -11.83
N GLN A 155 -6.04 4.03 -13.15
CA GLN A 155 -7.12 3.70 -14.08
C GLN A 155 -7.69 2.30 -13.85
N PHE A 156 -6.84 1.30 -13.58
CA PHE A 156 -7.29 -0.04 -13.24
C PHE A 156 -8.07 -0.06 -11.92
N ALA A 157 -7.65 0.72 -10.93
CA ALA A 157 -8.40 0.86 -9.69
C ALA A 157 -9.80 1.45 -9.93
N LEU A 158 -9.91 2.53 -10.71
CA LEU A 158 -11.20 3.11 -11.06
C LEU A 158 -12.13 2.12 -11.77
N LYS A 159 -11.58 1.28 -12.64
CA LYS A 159 -12.34 0.26 -13.35
C LYS A 159 -12.98 -0.78 -12.42
N GLU A 160 -12.31 -1.17 -11.35
CA GLU A 160 -12.88 -2.08 -10.34
C GLU A 160 -14.12 -1.48 -9.66
N LEU A 161 -14.22 -0.15 -9.58
CA LEU A 161 -15.40 0.51 -9.03
C LEU A 161 -16.62 0.51 -9.96
N GLU A 162 -16.49 0.12 -11.24
CA GLU A 162 -17.64 0.06 -12.16
C GLU A 162 -18.72 -0.91 -11.69
N THR A 163 -18.33 -1.98 -10.98
CA THR A 163 -19.27 -2.97 -10.40
C THR A 163 -20.01 -2.45 -9.17
N ILE A 164 -19.58 -1.33 -8.60
CA ILE A 164 -20.14 -0.74 -7.38
C ILE A 164 -21.25 0.26 -7.73
N HIS A 165 -22.39 0.17 -7.06
CA HIS A 165 -23.50 1.08 -7.25
C HIS A 165 -23.13 2.55 -7.03
N ASN A 166 -23.64 3.43 -7.89
CA ASN A 166 -23.42 4.87 -7.80
C ASN A 166 -24.01 5.43 -6.49
N ASN A 167 -23.16 5.87 -5.59
CA ASN A 167 -23.51 6.53 -4.32
C ASN A 167 -22.36 7.45 -3.85
N ASN A 168 -22.56 8.17 -2.76
CA ASN A 168 -21.56 9.07 -2.20
C ASN A 168 -20.25 8.35 -1.83
N SER A 169 -20.32 7.12 -1.33
CA SER A 169 -19.11 6.38 -0.95
C SER A 169 -18.26 6.03 -2.17
N LYS A 170 -18.89 5.63 -3.29
CA LYS A 170 -18.18 5.39 -4.55
C LYS A 170 -17.49 6.66 -5.05
N LYS A 171 -18.16 7.82 -5.01
CA LYS A 171 -17.55 9.10 -5.40
C LYS A 171 -16.33 9.43 -4.56
N ILE A 172 -16.37 9.18 -3.24
CA ILE A 172 -15.21 9.38 -2.36
C ILE A 172 -14.05 8.45 -2.77
N LEU A 173 -14.33 7.18 -3.12
CA LEU A 173 -13.29 6.27 -3.60
C LEU A 173 -12.70 6.73 -4.94
N GLU A 174 -13.53 7.24 -5.87
CA GLU A 174 -13.08 7.83 -7.13
C GLU A 174 -12.20 9.07 -6.91
N GLU A 175 -12.59 9.95 -5.97
CA GLU A 175 -11.81 11.12 -5.58
C GLU A 175 -10.47 10.74 -4.94
N LEU A 176 -10.44 9.73 -4.06
CA LEU A 176 -9.21 9.20 -3.44
C LEU A 176 -8.24 8.60 -4.47
N THR A 177 -8.73 8.18 -5.62
CA THR A 177 -7.86 7.66 -6.69
C THR A 177 -7.19 8.78 -7.49
N ASN A 178 -7.71 10.00 -7.43
CA ASN A 178 -7.09 11.17 -8.03
C ASN A 178 -6.08 11.80 -7.05
N LEU A 179 -4.90 11.18 -6.93
CA LEU A 179 -3.87 11.53 -5.94
C LEU A 179 -3.29 12.94 -6.14
N GLU A 180 -3.34 13.48 -7.37
CA GLU A 180 -2.90 14.85 -7.66
C GLU A 180 -3.74 15.92 -6.95
N SER A 181 -4.97 15.58 -6.55
CA SER A 181 -5.84 16.50 -5.81
C SER A 181 -5.58 16.52 -4.30
N ILE A 182 -4.72 15.64 -3.80
CA ILE A 182 -4.46 15.44 -2.35
C ILE A 182 -3.14 16.11 -1.91
N THR A 183 -2.28 16.46 -2.86
CA THR A 183 -1.01 17.19 -2.64
C THR A 183 -1.20 18.69 -2.83
#